data_fb37b8ec9971e945affa1c9edc4df2f2
#
_entry.id   fb37b8ec9971e945affa1c9edc4df2f2
#
_cell.length_a   1.000
_cell.length_b   1.000
_cell.length_c   1.000
_cell.angle_alpha   90.00
_cell.angle_beta   90.00
_cell.angle_gamma   90.00
#
_symmetry.space_group_name_H-M   'P 1'
#
loop_
_entity.id
_entity.type
_entity.pdbx_description
1 polymer ?
#
loop_
_entity_poly.entity_id
_entity_poly.type
_entity_poly.pdbx_seq_one_letter_code
_entity_poly.pdbx_strand_id
1 'polypeptide(L)'
;KAAGGASGALASGWDATVVASSDLTGVDGLTLYAGMSEIEQFQNGSAINGDKSELTYGFKYAAGGFTFGAQMSDEETGQTSVTDYENTMYSVTFNVNDNLSIGYNHVESDQVDGSTVTTEADSIQAAYTMGGATLRIAEVNIENPLYDGTAADKDGHVLSLGLAF
;
A
#
# COMPACT_ATOMS: atom_id res chain seq x y z
N LYS A 1 11.02 15.36 4.08
CA LYS A 1 12.33 14.79 4.45
C LYS A 1 12.08 13.37 4.92
N ALA A 2 12.44 12.38 4.09
CA ALA A 2 12.33 10.98 4.44
C ALA A 2 13.28 10.69 5.62
N ALA A 3 12.81 9.99 6.64
CA ALA A 3 13.62 9.60 7.78
C ALA A 3 14.27 8.25 7.46
N GLY A 4 15.53 8.27 7.07
CA GLY A 4 16.32 7.06 6.93
C GLY A 4 16.47 6.33 8.27
N GLY A 5 16.19 5.04 8.28
CA GLY A 5 16.18 4.22 9.50
C GLY A 5 17.53 3.78 10.04
N ALA A 6 18.64 4.31 9.56
CA ALA A 6 19.96 3.96 10.08
C ALA A 6 20.33 4.79 11.31
N SER A 7 20.67 4.13 12.39
CA SER A 7 21.06 4.80 13.65
C SER A 7 22.34 5.60 13.47
N GLY A 8 22.23 6.93 13.48
CA GLY A 8 23.33 7.81 13.75
C GLY A 8 23.91 8.63 12.60
N ALA A 9 23.51 8.45 11.35
CA ALA A 9 23.93 9.30 10.25
C ALA A 9 22.72 9.97 9.58
N LEU A 10 22.87 11.26 9.25
CA LEU A 10 21.90 11.98 8.42
C LEU A 10 22.13 11.55 6.97
N ALA A 11 21.25 10.69 6.47
CA ALA A 11 21.23 10.31 5.06
C ALA A 11 20.51 11.37 4.23
N SER A 12 21.01 11.64 3.03
CA SER A 12 20.28 12.41 2.03
C SER A 12 19.26 11.53 1.34
N GLY A 13 18.19 12.12 0.88
CA GLY A 13 17.19 11.40 0.10
C GLY A 13 16.39 12.37 -0.75
N TRP A 14 15.79 11.84 -1.77
CA TRP A 14 14.86 12.56 -2.65
C TRP A 14 13.63 11.70 -2.93
N ASP A 15 12.55 12.33 -3.22
CA ASP A 15 11.34 11.71 -3.71
C ASP A 15 10.75 12.50 -4.87
N ALA A 16 10.02 11.82 -5.74
CA ALA A 16 9.28 12.43 -6.83
C ALA A 16 7.95 11.70 -7.03
N THR A 17 6.89 12.46 -7.23
CA THR A 17 5.57 11.90 -7.52
C THR A 17 4.94 12.58 -8.73
N VAL A 18 4.16 11.82 -9.49
CA VAL A 18 3.34 12.33 -10.58
C VAL A 18 1.92 11.77 -10.44
N VAL A 19 0.94 12.63 -10.68
CA VAL A 19 -0.48 12.25 -10.71
C VAL A 19 -1.09 12.84 -11.97
N ALA A 20 -1.72 11.99 -12.76
CA ALA A 20 -2.48 12.35 -13.95
C ALA A 20 -3.97 12.10 -13.68
N SER A 21 -4.73 13.17 -13.45
CA SER A 21 -6.18 13.12 -13.29
C SER A 21 -6.91 13.01 -14.64
N SER A 22 -8.22 12.94 -14.60
CA SER A 22 -9.09 12.92 -15.78
C SER A 22 -8.79 14.02 -16.80
N ASP A 23 -8.40 15.21 -16.33
CA ASP A 23 -8.05 16.33 -17.21
C ASP A 23 -6.80 16.08 -18.06
N LEU A 24 -5.86 15.31 -17.51
CA LEU A 24 -4.62 14.94 -18.21
C LEU A 24 -4.77 13.66 -19.03
N THR A 25 -5.48 12.67 -18.50
CA THR A 25 -5.68 11.38 -19.18
C THR A 25 -6.71 11.45 -20.31
N GLY A 26 -7.62 12.41 -20.25
CA GLY A 26 -8.78 12.52 -21.15
C GLY A 26 -9.87 11.46 -20.89
N VAL A 27 -9.74 10.66 -19.82
CA VAL A 27 -10.69 9.62 -19.45
C VAL A 27 -11.37 10.01 -18.14
N ASP A 28 -12.68 10.22 -18.19
CA ASP A 28 -13.45 10.58 -16.99
C ASP A 28 -13.36 9.48 -15.92
N GLY A 29 -13.18 9.90 -14.67
CA GLY A 29 -13.02 8.99 -13.53
C GLY A 29 -11.66 8.29 -13.39
N LEU A 30 -10.74 8.43 -14.36
CA LEU A 30 -9.42 7.81 -14.31
C LEU A 30 -8.40 8.74 -13.66
N THR A 31 -7.66 8.19 -12.71
CA THR A 31 -6.44 8.79 -12.14
C THR A 31 -5.32 7.78 -12.24
N LEU A 32 -4.18 8.20 -12.83
CA LEU A 32 -2.93 7.43 -12.82
C LEU A 32 -1.96 8.12 -11.87
N TYR A 33 -1.13 7.34 -11.20
CA TYR A 33 -0.08 7.88 -10.34
C TYR A 33 1.17 7.03 -10.37
N ALA A 34 2.31 7.66 -10.17
CA ALA A 34 3.58 7.01 -9.91
C ALA A 34 4.41 7.84 -8.92
N GLY A 35 5.21 7.19 -8.13
CA GLY A 35 6.13 7.80 -7.20
C GLY A 35 7.39 6.97 -7.07
N MET A 36 8.51 7.65 -6.83
CA MET A 36 9.79 7.01 -6.57
C MET A 36 10.55 7.78 -5.50
N SER A 37 11.33 7.08 -4.71
CA SER A 37 12.21 7.66 -3.70
C SER A 37 13.55 6.94 -3.65
N GLU A 38 14.58 7.66 -3.22
CA GLU A 38 15.89 7.10 -2.95
C GLU A 38 16.45 7.72 -1.68
N ILE A 39 17.06 6.92 -0.82
CA ILE A 39 17.62 7.34 0.46
C ILE A 39 19.00 6.73 0.61
N GLU A 40 20.02 7.59 0.75
CA GLU A 40 21.37 7.17 1.08
C GLU A 40 21.40 6.48 2.45
N GLN A 41 22.10 5.35 2.52
CA GLN A 41 22.25 4.58 3.76
C GLN A 41 23.69 4.59 4.24
N PHE A 42 23.85 4.82 5.55
CA PHE A 42 25.16 4.81 6.21
C PHE A 42 25.10 4.03 7.50
N GLN A 43 26.15 3.27 7.78
CA GLN A 43 26.39 2.63 9.07
C GLN A 43 27.71 3.15 9.64
N ASN A 44 27.67 3.77 10.81
CA ASN A 44 28.86 4.33 11.47
C ASN A 44 29.68 5.30 10.59
N GLY A 45 29.00 6.06 9.72
CA GLY A 45 29.65 7.02 8.81
C GLY A 45 30.20 6.44 7.50
N SER A 46 29.96 5.16 7.25
CA SER A 46 30.30 4.50 5.98
C SER A 46 29.03 4.06 5.24
N ALA A 47 29.08 4.05 3.92
CA ALA A 47 27.99 3.50 3.10
C ALA A 47 27.79 2.01 3.45
N ILE A 48 26.52 1.58 3.57
CA ILE A 48 26.21 0.21 3.99
C ILE A 48 26.23 -0.66 2.77
N ASN A 49 25.79 -0.66 1.73
CA ASN A 49 25.88 -1.52 0.55
C ASN A 49 25.40 -0.75 -0.69
N GLY A 50 24.26 -0.12 -0.60
CA GLY A 50 23.62 0.68 -1.61
C GLY A 50 22.58 1.57 -0.98
N ASP A 51 21.98 2.42 -1.78
CA ASP A 51 20.90 3.27 -1.34
C ASP A 51 19.58 2.47 -1.32
N LYS A 52 18.69 2.82 -0.40
CA LYS A 52 17.34 2.27 -0.41
C LYS A 52 16.54 3.00 -1.48
N SER A 53 15.89 2.25 -2.38
CA SER A 53 14.98 2.80 -3.38
C SER A 53 13.57 2.22 -3.24
N GLU A 54 12.58 3.01 -3.60
CA GLU A 54 11.19 2.61 -3.63
C GLU A 54 10.54 3.15 -4.91
N LEU A 55 9.79 2.30 -5.60
CA LEU A 55 8.98 2.65 -6.75
C LEU A 55 7.54 2.24 -6.49
N THR A 56 6.60 3.13 -6.76
CA THR A 56 5.17 2.84 -6.67
C THR A 56 4.46 3.39 -7.90
N TYR A 57 3.55 2.62 -8.47
CA TYR A 57 2.69 3.08 -9.55
C TYR A 57 1.34 2.38 -9.51
N GLY A 58 0.32 3.05 -10.04
CA GLY A 58 -1.01 2.50 -10.00
C GLY A 58 -2.05 3.39 -10.67
N PHE A 59 -3.29 2.94 -10.55
CA PHE A 59 -4.44 3.69 -11.03
C PHE A 59 -5.63 3.59 -10.08
N LYS A 60 -6.51 4.55 -10.22
CA LYS A 60 -7.88 4.52 -9.69
C LYS A 60 -8.85 4.89 -10.81
N TYR A 61 -9.91 4.10 -10.98
CA TYR A 61 -10.96 4.35 -11.95
C TYR A 61 -12.34 4.29 -11.31
N ALA A 62 -13.09 5.39 -11.40
CA ALA A 62 -14.43 5.51 -10.83
C ALA A 62 -15.47 5.59 -11.95
N ALA A 63 -16.45 4.69 -11.93
CA ALA A 63 -17.54 4.65 -12.90
C ALA A 63 -18.81 4.01 -12.32
N GLY A 64 -19.96 4.63 -12.47
CA GLY A 64 -21.26 4.04 -12.16
C GLY A 64 -21.45 3.58 -10.71
N GLY A 65 -20.85 4.27 -9.73
CA GLY A 65 -20.89 3.90 -8.32
C GLY A 65 -19.79 2.93 -7.90
N PHE A 66 -19.04 2.36 -8.87
CA PHE A 66 -17.85 1.56 -8.60
C PHE A 66 -16.59 2.41 -8.60
N THR A 67 -15.64 2.01 -7.78
CA THR A 67 -14.25 2.48 -7.86
C THR A 67 -13.34 1.27 -7.86
N PHE A 68 -12.49 1.19 -8.87
CA PHE A 68 -11.45 0.16 -9.01
C PHE A 68 -10.09 0.80 -8.75
N GLY A 69 -9.19 0.08 -8.11
CA GLY A 69 -7.81 0.49 -7.92
C GLY A 69 -6.87 -0.69 -8.08
N ALA A 70 -5.69 -0.42 -8.64
CA ALA A 70 -4.56 -1.32 -8.58
C ALA A 70 -3.28 -0.52 -8.37
N GLN A 71 -2.36 -1.08 -7.62
CA GLN A 71 -1.06 -0.52 -7.32
C GLN A 71 -0.01 -1.63 -7.29
N MET A 72 1.16 -1.31 -7.81
CA MET A 72 2.36 -2.11 -7.62
C MET A 72 3.42 -1.24 -6.93
N SER A 73 4.21 -1.85 -6.07
CA SER A 73 5.34 -1.17 -5.44
C SER A 73 6.51 -2.13 -5.25
N ASP A 74 7.69 -1.62 -5.52
CA ASP A 74 8.95 -2.31 -5.39
C ASP A 74 9.77 -1.58 -4.32
N GLU A 75 10.38 -2.32 -3.40
CA GLU A 75 11.28 -1.82 -2.38
C GLU A 75 12.61 -2.54 -2.49
N GLU A 76 13.64 -1.82 -2.95
CA GLU A 76 15.02 -2.26 -2.91
C GLU A 76 15.68 -1.75 -1.63
N THR A 77 16.04 -2.66 -0.74
CA THR A 77 16.63 -2.28 0.56
C THR A 77 18.07 -1.79 0.43
N GLY A 78 18.72 -2.05 -0.69
CA GLY A 78 20.13 -1.70 -0.95
C GLY A 78 21.12 -2.46 -0.08
N GLN A 79 20.69 -3.52 0.61
CA GLN A 79 21.50 -4.27 1.55
C GLN A 79 21.60 -5.74 1.13
N THR A 80 22.81 -6.27 0.98
CA THR A 80 23.04 -7.66 0.55
C THR A 80 22.53 -8.74 1.52
N SER A 81 22.18 -8.37 2.73
CA SER A 81 21.67 -9.29 3.76
C SER A 81 20.21 -9.09 4.13
N VAL A 82 19.52 -8.18 3.43
CA VAL A 82 18.11 -7.87 3.64
C VAL A 82 17.39 -8.02 2.31
N THR A 83 16.28 -8.71 2.35
CA THR A 83 15.48 -9.03 1.17
C THR A 83 14.78 -7.78 0.63
N ASP A 84 14.68 -7.67 -0.68
CA ASP A 84 13.87 -6.71 -1.39
C ASP A 84 12.43 -7.23 -1.50
N TYR A 85 11.46 -6.33 -1.70
CA TYR A 85 10.03 -6.66 -1.70
C TYR A 85 9.32 -6.12 -2.92
N GLU A 86 8.45 -6.96 -3.48
CA GLU A 86 7.49 -6.58 -4.52
C GLU A 86 6.07 -6.73 -3.96
N ASN A 87 5.23 -5.70 -4.13
CA ASN A 87 3.86 -5.76 -3.66
C ASN A 87 2.90 -5.45 -4.79
N THR A 88 1.85 -6.25 -4.90
CA THR A 88 0.73 -6.04 -5.81
C THR A 88 -0.55 -5.87 -4.99
N MET A 89 -1.31 -4.83 -5.28
CA MET A 89 -2.56 -4.51 -4.59
C MET A 89 -3.66 -4.23 -5.60
N TYR A 90 -4.85 -4.73 -5.33
CA TYR A 90 -6.04 -4.33 -6.08
C TYR A 90 -7.26 -4.22 -5.18
N SER A 91 -8.17 -3.37 -5.59
CA SER A 91 -9.37 -3.08 -4.81
C SER A 91 -10.56 -2.78 -5.69
N VAL A 92 -11.73 -3.06 -5.15
CA VAL A 92 -13.00 -2.60 -5.69
C VAL A 92 -13.87 -2.08 -4.56
N THR A 93 -14.49 -0.93 -4.79
CA THR A 93 -15.49 -0.36 -3.87
C THR A 93 -16.76 -0.07 -4.64
N PHE A 94 -17.90 -0.34 -4.03
CA PHE A 94 -19.22 -0.03 -4.58
C PHE A 94 -20.02 0.81 -3.60
N ASN A 95 -20.49 1.97 -4.07
CA ASN A 95 -21.45 2.80 -3.33
C ASN A 95 -22.86 2.24 -3.54
N VAL A 96 -23.36 1.53 -2.54
CA VAL A 96 -24.72 0.95 -2.53
C VAL A 96 -25.77 2.05 -2.57
N ASN A 97 -25.51 3.12 -1.82
CA ASN A 97 -26.29 4.38 -1.80
C ASN A 97 -25.42 5.51 -1.22
N ASP A 98 -26.00 6.69 -1.04
CA ASP A 98 -25.30 7.88 -0.53
C ASP A 98 -24.68 7.69 0.86
N ASN A 99 -25.14 6.72 1.63
CA ASN A 99 -24.71 6.48 3.00
C ASN A 99 -23.89 5.19 3.19
N LEU A 100 -24.03 4.21 2.30
CA LEU A 100 -23.44 2.88 2.45
C LEU A 100 -22.51 2.58 1.27
N SER A 101 -21.27 2.24 1.59
CA SER A 101 -20.33 1.65 0.65
C SER A 101 -19.81 0.30 1.17
N ILE A 102 -19.49 -0.60 0.24
CA ILE A 102 -18.83 -1.87 0.49
C ILE A 102 -17.57 -1.95 -0.37
N GLY A 103 -16.55 -2.64 0.11
CA GLY A 103 -15.30 -2.76 -0.62
C GLY A 103 -14.60 -4.09 -0.33
N TYR A 104 -13.76 -4.46 -1.28
CA TYR A 104 -12.84 -5.57 -1.17
C TYR A 104 -11.45 -5.09 -1.58
N ASN A 105 -10.44 -5.52 -0.83
CA ASN A 105 -9.03 -5.30 -1.16
C ASN A 105 -8.29 -6.64 -1.09
N HIS A 106 -7.32 -6.77 -1.96
CA HIS A 106 -6.35 -7.87 -1.96
C HIS A 106 -4.95 -7.30 -2.08
N VAL A 107 -4.02 -7.86 -1.33
CA VAL A 107 -2.60 -7.50 -1.32
C VAL A 107 -1.78 -8.77 -1.37
N GLU A 108 -0.86 -8.83 -2.31
CA GLU A 108 0.20 -9.83 -2.38
C GLU A 108 1.53 -9.14 -2.10
N SER A 109 2.39 -9.78 -1.32
CA SER A 109 3.73 -9.31 -1.02
C SER A 109 4.73 -10.45 -1.17
N ASP A 110 5.72 -10.25 -2.02
CA ASP A 110 6.76 -11.21 -2.34
C ASP A 110 8.13 -10.71 -1.87
N GLN A 111 8.99 -11.66 -1.50
CA GLN A 111 10.40 -11.43 -1.27
C GLN A 111 11.20 -11.78 -2.52
N VAL A 112 11.97 -10.83 -3.08
CA VAL A 112 12.68 -11.04 -4.35
C VAL A 112 13.79 -12.08 -4.23
N ASP A 113 14.59 -12.04 -3.17
CA ASP A 113 15.74 -12.92 -2.93
C ASP A 113 15.62 -13.73 -1.63
N GLY A 114 14.42 -13.86 -1.09
CA GLY A 114 14.17 -14.48 0.20
C GLY A 114 13.32 -15.75 0.10
N SER A 115 12.19 -15.71 0.76
CA SER A 115 11.21 -16.81 0.70
C SER A 115 10.56 -16.87 -0.68
N THR A 116 10.24 -18.09 -1.14
CA THR A 116 9.37 -18.29 -2.30
C THR A 116 7.88 -18.31 -1.93
N VAL A 117 7.57 -17.96 -0.69
CA VAL A 117 6.22 -17.93 -0.15
C VAL A 117 5.72 -16.50 -0.18
N THR A 118 4.63 -16.27 -0.89
CA THR A 118 3.90 -14.99 -0.91
C THR A 118 3.09 -14.84 0.36
N THR A 119 3.15 -13.65 0.97
CA THR A 119 2.18 -13.24 1.98
C THR A 119 0.99 -12.59 1.29
N GLU A 120 -0.21 -13.10 1.53
CA GLU A 120 -1.44 -12.56 0.95
C GLU A 120 -2.33 -11.98 2.05
N ALA A 121 -3.04 -10.90 1.73
CA ALA A 121 -4.02 -10.31 2.65
C ALA A 121 -5.28 -9.90 1.89
N ASP A 122 -6.41 -10.43 2.34
CA ASP A 122 -7.74 -10.11 1.87
C ASP A 122 -8.51 -9.29 2.89
N SER A 123 -9.30 -8.33 2.43
CA SER A 123 -10.18 -7.56 3.30
C SER A 123 -11.51 -7.27 2.65
N ILE A 124 -12.59 -7.60 3.37
CA ILE A 124 -13.94 -7.14 3.04
C ILE A 124 -14.34 -6.07 4.05
N GLN A 125 -14.85 -4.95 3.57
CA GLN A 125 -15.20 -3.82 4.42
C GLN A 125 -16.52 -3.17 4.03
N ALA A 126 -17.17 -2.58 5.02
CA ALA A 126 -18.34 -1.73 4.80
C ALA A 126 -18.22 -0.43 5.61
N ALA A 127 -18.68 0.67 5.04
CA ALA A 127 -18.74 1.96 5.70
C ALA A 127 -20.15 2.54 5.57
N TYR A 128 -20.72 2.95 6.71
CA TYR A 128 -22.02 3.61 6.78
C TYR A 128 -21.87 4.99 7.39
N THR A 129 -22.29 6.01 6.64
CA THR A 129 -22.23 7.42 7.06
C THR A 129 -23.64 7.96 7.30
N MET A 130 -23.87 8.54 8.46
CA MET A 130 -25.14 9.16 8.81
C MET A 130 -24.89 10.49 9.54
N GLY A 131 -25.22 11.59 8.90
CA GLY A 131 -24.91 12.93 9.41
C GLY A 131 -23.39 13.11 9.58
N GLY A 132 -22.94 13.52 10.77
CA GLY A 132 -21.52 13.66 11.10
C GLY A 132 -20.85 12.39 11.63
N ALA A 133 -21.50 11.22 11.55
CA ALA A 133 -20.94 9.95 12.04
C ALA A 133 -20.68 8.97 10.90
N THR A 134 -19.53 8.28 10.93
CA THR A 134 -19.21 7.18 10.01
C THR A 134 -18.81 5.96 10.81
N LEU A 135 -19.54 4.86 10.64
CA LEU A 135 -19.20 3.56 11.16
C LEU A 135 -18.52 2.73 10.06
N ARG A 136 -17.37 2.13 10.36
CA ARG A 136 -16.67 1.21 9.46
C ARG A 136 -16.46 -0.12 10.16
N ILE A 137 -16.67 -1.18 9.40
CA ILE A 137 -16.35 -2.55 9.79
C ILE A 137 -15.50 -3.17 8.69
N ALA A 138 -14.53 -3.97 9.09
CA ALA A 138 -13.73 -4.76 8.15
C ALA A 138 -13.41 -6.11 8.76
N GLU A 139 -13.36 -7.12 7.90
CA GLU A 139 -12.79 -8.42 8.16
C GLU A 139 -11.54 -8.57 7.30
N VAL A 140 -10.45 -9.03 7.89
CA VAL A 140 -9.15 -9.19 7.24
C VAL A 140 -8.67 -10.62 7.48
N ASN A 141 -8.25 -11.29 6.42
CA ASN A 141 -7.53 -12.55 6.46
C ASN A 141 -6.11 -12.33 5.94
N ILE A 142 -5.11 -12.95 6.57
CA ILE A 142 -3.72 -12.91 6.14
C ILE A 142 -3.22 -14.35 6.06
N GLU A 143 -2.83 -14.76 4.87
CA GLU A 143 -2.19 -16.04 4.59
C GLU A 143 -0.67 -15.91 4.57
N ASN A 144 0.02 -16.95 5.02
CA ASN A 144 1.47 -17.02 5.07
C ASN A 144 2.13 -15.79 5.73
N PRO A 145 1.71 -15.37 6.94
CA PRO A 145 2.26 -14.18 7.57
C PRO A 145 3.78 -14.32 7.76
N LEU A 146 4.50 -13.22 7.52
CA LEU A 146 5.97 -13.16 7.56
C LEU A 146 6.66 -14.06 6.51
N TYR A 147 6.00 -14.35 5.40
CA TYR A 147 6.49 -15.21 4.30
C TYR A 147 6.82 -16.64 4.76
N ASP A 148 6.06 -17.14 5.72
CA ASP A 148 6.20 -18.49 6.28
C ASP A 148 4.96 -19.33 5.93
N GLY A 149 5.09 -20.20 4.93
CA GLY A 149 4.02 -21.11 4.48
C GLY A 149 3.64 -22.19 5.50
N THR A 150 4.30 -22.22 6.67
CA THR A 150 3.94 -23.11 7.78
C THR A 150 3.29 -22.37 8.93
N ALA A 151 3.31 -21.03 8.91
CA ALA A 151 2.64 -20.21 9.89
C ALA A 151 1.12 -20.32 9.74
N ALA A 152 0.41 -20.29 10.85
CA ALA A 152 -1.04 -20.26 10.81
C ALA A 152 -1.53 -18.92 10.26
N ASP A 153 -2.55 -18.98 9.41
CA ASP A 153 -3.24 -17.80 8.90
C ASP A 153 -3.79 -16.95 10.05
N LYS A 154 -3.94 -15.65 9.79
CA LYS A 154 -4.44 -14.72 10.80
C LYS A 154 -5.69 -14.02 10.31
N ASP A 155 -6.73 -14.08 11.14
CA ASP A 155 -7.97 -13.34 10.96
C ASP A 155 -8.01 -12.12 11.89
N GLY A 156 -8.61 -11.05 11.42
CA GLY A 156 -8.81 -9.85 12.22
C GLY A 156 -10.10 -9.13 11.87
N HIS A 157 -10.72 -8.53 12.88
CA HIS A 157 -11.89 -7.68 12.69
C HIS A 157 -11.57 -6.26 13.15
N VAL A 158 -11.97 -5.29 12.35
CA VAL A 158 -11.82 -3.87 12.68
C VAL A 158 -13.19 -3.23 12.78
N LEU A 159 -13.43 -2.53 13.88
CA LEU A 159 -14.58 -1.67 14.06
C LEU A 159 -14.10 -0.26 14.36
N SER A 160 -14.51 0.73 13.57
CA SER A 160 -14.14 2.12 13.82
C SER A 160 -15.35 3.05 13.70
N LEU A 161 -15.38 4.07 14.56
CA LEU A 161 -16.36 5.13 14.55
C LEU A 161 -15.63 6.48 14.36
N GLY A 162 -15.93 7.16 13.27
CA GLY A 162 -15.50 8.53 13.02
C GLY A 162 -16.62 9.50 13.32
N LEU A 163 -16.31 10.59 14.02
CA LEU A 163 -17.26 11.66 14.31
C LEU A 163 -16.70 12.99 13.78
N ALA A 164 -17.51 13.72 13.00
CA ALA A 164 -17.21 15.08 12.55
C ALA A 164 -18.19 16.06 13.22
N PHE A 165 -17.69 17.10 13.89
CA PHE A 165 -18.45 18.13 14.62
C PHE A 165 -17.80 19.51 14.44
#